data_e1c281020bf37d6a607d1c2695a2d047
#
_entry.id   e1c281020bf37d6a607d1c2695a2d047
#
_cell.length_a   1.000
_cell.length_b   1.000
_cell.length_c   1.000
_cell.angle_alpha   90.00
_cell.angle_beta   90.00
_cell.angle_gamma   90.00
#
_symmetry.space_group_name_H-M   'P 1'
#
loop_
_entity.id
_entity.type
_entity.pdbx_description
1 polymer ?
#
loop_
_entity_poly.entity_id
_entity_poly.type
_entity_poly.pdbx_seq_one_letter_code
_entity_poly.pdbx_strand_id
1 'polypeptide(L)'
;MGSSASAAAILGNPVSVQSEENRVNNNNSIPAPTHSSLERDVGDTRPPNILDKDRAAIRPGSDLMVQVLKDLNIEYIAANPASSFEALQESIVNYGSPPNTYPELITALHEESAVDMAHGYAKSQGHPMAVMLHGTVGLQHAAMAIYQCYHDKTPVLIIVGRDDTFFRQEQTANDIAGLTRAFTKWDSQPESLESALSDIQRAFNEAITPPMGPTVVVLDTHIQKEEAGNLVIPNYQSPIFKKISRNQARKIAKDLLEAENPRLHVGRLRTPEGIADAVRLAELTGSSVRTSATAGPMSFPERHPLCGNGGNIDHDYILGLESDGKDASIQGPTLLSNAANRDVTNIGFGFIREPVIPPRRDLSGKNDITADAESSLPLIINEFETISSSDPKKVISNRIESYSKENLNTYQDELKKTLEKKRKGWNSSPVSLARLYSELWPMIKDLDWCLSSPTVFSGRHHVGMWDHNKPYSYLGMHGAGGIGYCIGASAGAGLAAKKRERIVINIQCDGDLNYTPGSLWTAAHHKLPVLTIMHNNRGYHQEVMYLHYMAGVRGRGTDRMHIGTTLRDPFIDYAKLAEAYGMNSEGPIENPDDLKAAFSRGIRSVLDGEPYLIDVITEPR
;
A
#
# COMPACT_ATOMS: atom_id res chain seq x y z
N MET A 1 -8.00 -64.87 29.34
CA MET A 1 -7.14 -64.78 30.51
C MET A 1 -6.24 -63.57 30.26
N GLY A 2 -6.54 -62.43 30.70
CA GLY A 2 -6.56 -61.80 32.01
C GLY A 2 -5.22 -61.18 32.18
N SER A 3 -5.15 -59.85 32.09
CA SER A 3 -5.15 -59.01 33.24
C SER A 3 -4.98 -57.51 32.79
N SER A 4 -5.97 -56.74 33.12
CA SER A 4 -5.93 -55.29 33.26
C SER A 4 -4.92 -54.91 34.34
N ALA A 5 -3.99 -54.00 34.05
CA ALA A 5 -3.23 -53.27 35.06
C ALA A 5 -3.61 -51.79 34.96
N SER A 6 -4.41 -51.35 35.90
CA SER A 6 -4.77 -49.97 36.18
C SER A 6 -3.55 -49.17 36.60
N ALA A 7 -3.27 -48.09 35.89
CA ALA A 7 -2.41 -47.02 36.39
C ALA A 7 -3.26 -46.15 37.32
N ALA A 8 -3.15 -46.40 38.61
CA ALA A 8 -3.74 -45.57 39.65
C ALA A 8 -2.64 -44.70 40.28
N ALA A 9 -2.88 -43.41 40.24
CA ALA A 9 -2.54 -42.40 41.24
C ALA A 9 -1.08 -42.30 41.72
N ILE A 10 -0.41 -41.25 41.18
CA ILE A 10 0.47 -40.46 42.02
C ILE A 10 -0.16 -39.02 42.06
N LEU A 11 -1.19 -38.90 42.86
CA LEU A 11 -1.59 -37.58 43.38
C LEU A 11 -0.70 -37.32 44.61
N GLY A 12 0.40 -36.63 44.37
CA GLY A 12 1.16 -36.03 45.45
C GLY A 12 0.28 -34.98 46.13
N ASN A 13 0.21 -35.02 47.44
CA ASN A 13 -0.46 -34.00 48.27
C ASN A 13 -0.06 -32.60 47.84
N PRO A 14 -1.00 -31.64 47.77
CA PRO A 14 -0.65 -30.25 47.56
C PRO A 14 0.20 -29.79 48.74
N VAL A 15 1.47 -29.51 48.49
CA VAL A 15 2.28 -28.70 49.38
C VAL A 15 1.60 -27.36 49.48
N SER A 16 1.00 -27.10 50.64
CA SER A 16 0.52 -25.77 50.98
C SER A 16 1.77 -24.88 51.08
N VAL A 17 2.13 -24.22 49.99
CA VAL A 17 2.98 -23.03 50.04
C VAL A 17 2.10 -21.97 50.68
N GLN A 18 2.28 -21.75 51.97
CA GLN A 18 1.88 -20.50 52.59
C GLN A 18 2.70 -19.42 51.90
N SER A 19 2.10 -18.84 50.85
CA SER A 19 2.53 -17.55 50.36
C SER A 19 2.32 -16.57 51.49
N GLU A 20 3.38 -16.08 52.10
CA GLU A 20 3.33 -14.83 52.83
C GLU A 20 2.76 -13.79 51.84
N GLU A 21 1.48 -13.47 52.09
CA GLU A 21 0.81 -12.36 51.47
C GLU A 21 1.47 -11.06 51.95
N ASN A 22 2.62 -10.72 51.35
CA ASN A 22 2.90 -9.33 51.12
C ASN A 22 2.00 -8.88 49.96
N ARG A 23 0.73 -8.78 50.28
CA ARG A 23 -0.20 -7.96 49.52
C ARG A 23 0.29 -6.52 49.59
N VAL A 24 1.22 -6.17 48.73
CA VAL A 24 1.23 -4.82 48.17
C VAL A 24 -0.18 -4.63 47.65
N ASN A 25 -0.97 -3.79 48.32
CA ASN A 25 -2.24 -3.35 47.84
C ASN A 25 -2.02 -2.59 46.52
N ASN A 26 -1.78 -3.31 45.43
CA ASN A 26 -1.88 -2.80 44.09
C ASN A 26 -3.38 -2.65 43.77
N ASN A 27 -4.02 -1.67 44.40
CA ASN A 27 -5.27 -1.09 43.93
C ASN A 27 -5.07 -0.28 42.63
N ASN A 28 -4.00 -0.52 41.90
CA ASN A 28 -3.75 -0.06 40.53
C ASN A 28 -4.15 -1.13 39.53
N SER A 29 -5.28 -1.83 39.72
CA SER A 29 -5.93 -2.45 38.57
C SER A 29 -6.29 -1.32 37.61
N ILE A 30 -5.67 -1.31 36.46
CA ILE A 30 -6.08 -0.41 35.37
C ILE A 30 -7.58 -0.62 35.20
N PRO A 31 -8.42 0.38 35.45
CA PRO A 31 -9.87 0.21 35.29
C PRO A 31 -10.15 -0.16 33.83
N ALA A 32 -11.12 -1.01 33.60
CA ALA A 32 -11.55 -1.32 32.25
C ALA A 32 -11.81 -0.02 31.49
N PRO A 33 -11.35 0.09 30.21
CA PRO A 33 -11.49 1.31 29.44
C PRO A 33 -12.96 1.76 29.41
N THR A 34 -13.20 3.01 29.74
CA THR A 34 -14.50 3.67 29.54
C THR A 34 -14.50 4.38 28.19
N HIS A 35 -15.66 4.71 27.63
CA HIS A 35 -15.75 5.47 26.37
C HIS A 35 -14.88 6.73 26.37
N SER A 36 -14.78 7.43 27.48
CA SER A 36 -13.93 8.61 27.63
C SER A 36 -12.44 8.30 27.78
N SER A 37 -12.08 7.05 28.12
CA SER A 37 -10.67 6.62 28.19
C SER A 37 -10.18 6.03 26.87
N LEU A 38 -11.06 5.54 26.01
CA LEU A 38 -10.71 5.09 24.66
C LEU A 38 -10.18 6.25 23.80
N GLU A 39 -10.72 7.46 23.97
CA GLU A 39 -10.18 8.66 23.30
C GLU A 39 -8.76 9.02 23.76
N ARG A 40 -8.30 8.49 24.88
CA ARG A 40 -6.97 8.75 25.45
C ARG A 40 -5.94 7.70 25.08
N ASP A 41 -6.36 6.52 24.62
CA ASP A 41 -5.41 5.46 24.22
C ASP A 41 -4.69 5.84 22.93
N VAL A 42 -5.35 6.61 22.07
CA VAL A 42 -4.76 7.13 20.83
C VAL A 42 -3.95 8.39 21.16
N GLY A 43 -2.61 8.31 20.97
CA GLY A 43 -1.72 9.46 21.19
C GLY A 43 -1.67 9.96 22.64
N ASP A 44 -1.83 9.07 23.63
CA ASP A 44 -1.67 9.45 25.04
C ASP A 44 -0.22 9.91 25.30
N THR A 45 -0.08 11.19 25.60
CA THR A 45 1.20 11.87 25.78
C THR A 45 1.52 12.16 27.25
N ARG A 46 0.75 11.61 28.18
CA ARG A 46 1.00 11.81 29.61
C ARG A 46 2.33 11.17 30.00
N PRO A 47 3.14 11.82 30.86
CA PRO A 47 4.34 11.19 31.38
C PRO A 47 4.01 9.88 32.09
N PRO A 48 4.85 8.84 31.95
CA PRO A 48 4.65 7.59 32.67
C PRO A 48 4.73 7.80 34.18
N ASN A 49 4.00 6.98 34.93
CA ASN A 49 4.14 6.95 36.38
C ASN A 49 5.42 6.21 36.76
N ILE A 50 6.37 6.91 37.37
CA ILE A 50 7.66 6.34 37.78
C ILE A 50 7.49 5.69 39.16
N LEU A 51 7.55 4.36 39.20
CA LEU A 51 7.45 3.59 40.42
C LEU A 51 8.80 3.42 41.17
N ASP A 52 9.90 3.35 40.43
CA ASP A 52 11.26 3.20 40.92
C ASP A 52 12.19 4.12 40.12
N LYS A 53 12.71 5.15 40.77
CA LYS A 53 13.53 6.18 40.12
C LYS A 53 14.89 5.66 39.65
N ASP A 54 15.47 4.73 40.41
CA ASP A 54 16.81 4.22 40.08
C ASP A 54 16.73 3.31 38.83
N ARG A 55 15.73 2.44 38.79
CA ARG A 55 15.46 1.61 37.60
C ARG A 55 15.05 2.42 36.38
N ALA A 56 14.20 3.40 36.56
CA ALA A 56 13.76 4.27 35.46
C ALA A 56 14.89 5.17 34.91
N ALA A 57 15.97 5.34 35.65
CA ALA A 57 17.16 6.05 35.18
C ALA A 57 18.08 5.20 34.28
N ILE A 58 17.92 3.89 34.27
CA ILE A 58 18.65 2.97 33.38
C ILE A 58 18.05 3.09 31.98
N ARG A 59 18.88 3.48 31.02
CA ARG A 59 18.45 3.62 29.63
C ARG A 59 18.62 2.28 28.88
N PRO A 60 17.54 1.61 28.44
CA PRO A 60 17.65 0.38 27.65
C PRO A 60 18.00 0.68 26.20
N GLY A 61 18.49 -0.33 25.48
CA GLY A 61 18.80 -0.25 24.05
C GLY A 61 17.59 0.14 23.20
N SER A 62 16.39 -0.30 23.59
CA SER A 62 15.14 0.07 22.91
C SER A 62 14.85 1.57 22.91
N ASP A 63 15.27 2.34 23.93
CA ASP A 63 15.16 3.80 23.90
C ASP A 63 16.01 4.42 22.77
N LEU A 64 17.23 3.88 22.55
CA LEU A 64 18.06 4.34 21.43
C LEU A 64 17.45 3.97 20.08
N MET A 65 16.82 2.78 19.97
CA MET A 65 16.11 2.37 18.76
C MET A 65 14.93 3.31 18.45
N VAL A 66 14.14 3.69 19.48
CA VAL A 66 13.06 4.68 19.33
C VAL A 66 13.64 6.05 18.90
N GLN A 67 14.78 6.47 19.46
CA GLN A 67 15.41 7.71 19.04
C GLN A 67 15.86 7.65 17.56
N VAL A 68 16.38 6.51 17.09
CA VAL A 68 16.69 6.32 15.65
C VAL A 68 15.44 6.48 14.81
N LEU A 69 14.31 5.86 15.20
CA LEU A 69 13.06 6.01 14.45
C LEU A 69 12.57 7.46 14.41
N LYS A 70 12.75 8.22 15.49
CA LYS A 70 12.48 9.67 15.52
C LYS A 70 13.38 10.45 14.57
N ASP A 71 14.68 10.17 14.57
CA ASP A 71 15.66 10.84 13.72
C ASP A 71 15.42 10.53 12.22
N LEU A 72 14.81 9.38 11.91
CA LEU A 72 14.36 8.99 10.57
C LEU A 72 13.01 9.61 10.17
N ASN A 73 12.39 10.42 11.04
CA ASN A 73 11.06 10.99 10.84
C ASN A 73 9.96 9.93 10.61
N ILE A 74 10.08 8.76 11.24
CA ILE A 74 8.99 7.77 11.26
C ILE A 74 7.87 8.31 12.14
N GLU A 75 6.73 8.60 11.51
CA GLU A 75 5.58 9.22 12.16
C GLU A 75 4.71 8.22 12.91
N TYR A 76 4.50 7.06 12.27
CA TYR A 76 3.66 5.98 12.76
C TYR A 76 4.39 4.65 12.70
N ILE A 77 4.06 3.78 13.65
CA ILE A 77 4.48 2.38 13.65
C ILE A 77 3.27 1.50 13.92
N ALA A 78 2.92 0.63 12.98
CA ALA A 78 1.81 -0.30 13.15
C ALA A 78 2.29 -1.60 13.77
N ALA A 79 1.52 -2.16 14.68
CA ALA A 79 1.83 -3.44 15.29
C ALA A 79 0.58 -4.23 15.67
N ASN A 80 0.61 -5.54 15.49
CA ASN A 80 -0.15 -6.47 16.31
C ASN A 80 0.73 -6.78 17.53
N PRO A 81 0.31 -6.43 18.78
CA PRO A 81 1.17 -6.51 19.96
C PRO A 81 1.74 -7.90 20.18
N ALA A 82 3.04 -7.98 20.51
CA ALA A 82 3.73 -9.25 20.69
C ALA A 82 4.88 -9.15 21.69
N SER A 83 5.15 -10.27 22.36
CA SER A 83 6.20 -10.39 23.38
C SER A 83 7.62 -10.24 22.85
N SER A 84 7.87 -10.55 21.58
CA SER A 84 9.21 -10.50 21.00
C SER A 84 9.74 -9.08 20.72
N PHE A 85 8.88 -8.06 20.86
CA PHE A 85 9.28 -6.65 20.82
C PHE A 85 8.71 -5.84 22.00
N GLU A 86 8.48 -6.51 23.13
CA GLU A 86 7.90 -5.88 24.33
C GLU A 86 8.71 -4.68 24.84
N ALA A 87 10.05 -4.74 24.80
CA ALA A 87 10.89 -3.64 25.24
C ALA A 87 10.82 -2.45 24.26
N LEU A 88 10.83 -2.70 22.96
CA LEU A 88 10.69 -1.64 21.97
C LEU A 88 9.32 -0.96 22.06
N GLN A 89 8.26 -1.73 22.26
CA GLN A 89 6.91 -1.18 22.44
C GLN A 89 6.83 -0.35 23.72
N GLU A 90 7.40 -0.83 24.84
CA GLU A 90 7.45 -0.07 26.09
C GLU A 90 8.18 1.26 25.89
N SER A 91 9.32 1.26 25.20
CA SER A 91 10.05 2.50 24.91
C SER A 91 9.27 3.44 23.98
N ILE A 92 8.50 2.95 22.99
CA ILE A 92 7.66 3.80 22.15
C ILE A 92 6.63 4.55 22.99
N VAL A 93 5.99 3.89 23.96
CA VAL A 93 4.91 4.51 24.73
C VAL A 93 5.41 5.35 25.91
N ASN A 94 6.61 5.10 26.41
CA ASN A 94 7.12 5.76 27.64
C ASN A 94 8.36 6.65 27.42
N TYR A 95 9.11 6.47 26.34
CA TYR A 95 10.34 7.21 26.09
C TYR A 95 10.08 8.51 25.32
N GLY A 96 10.86 9.52 25.68
CA GLY A 96 10.84 10.81 25.01
C GLY A 96 9.93 11.84 25.66
N SER A 97 9.80 13.01 25.06
CA SER A 97 8.99 14.09 25.56
C SER A 97 8.32 14.83 24.40
N PRO A 98 7.00 14.70 24.26
CA PRO A 98 6.11 13.79 24.97
C PRO A 98 6.26 12.33 24.46
N PRO A 99 5.98 11.35 25.33
CA PRO A 99 5.94 9.94 24.94
C PRO A 99 4.78 9.65 23.98
N ASN A 100 4.86 8.53 23.25
CA ASN A 100 3.83 8.03 22.33
C ASN A 100 3.32 9.06 21.29
N THR A 101 4.13 10.02 20.91
CA THR A 101 3.74 11.00 19.87
C THR A 101 4.55 10.84 18.59
N TYR A 102 5.71 10.15 18.68
CA TYR A 102 6.61 10.07 17.55
C TYR A 102 7.67 8.97 17.76
N PRO A 103 7.57 7.83 17.08
CA PRO A 103 6.41 7.39 16.28
C PRO A 103 5.19 7.09 17.16
N GLU A 104 4.00 7.42 16.65
CA GLU A 104 2.75 7.00 17.29
C GLU A 104 2.49 5.53 17.02
N LEU A 105 2.16 4.76 18.06
CA LEU A 105 1.85 3.34 17.93
C LEU A 105 0.41 3.15 17.45
N ILE A 106 0.26 2.47 16.32
CA ILE A 106 -1.03 2.13 15.71
C ILE A 106 -1.31 0.65 15.93
N THR A 107 -2.38 0.33 16.65
CA THR A 107 -2.77 -1.05 16.89
C THR A 107 -3.43 -1.66 15.68
N ALA A 108 -2.86 -2.75 15.18
CA ALA A 108 -3.45 -3.61 14.15
C ALA A 108 -3.86 -4.96 14.76
N LEU A 109 -4.98 -5.53 14.34
CA LEU A 109 -5.47 -6.80 14.85
C LEU A 109 -4.87 -8.03 14.14
N HIS A 110 -4.02 -7.80 13.14
CA HIS A 110 -3.34 -8.83 12.37
C HIS A 110 -2.08 -8.24 11.72
N GLU A 111 -1.05 -9.02 11.56
CA GLU A 111 0.24 -8.57 11.03
C GLU A 111 0.14 -8.18 9.54
N GLU A 112 -0.66 -8.88 8.75
CA GLU A 112 -0.94 -8.51 7.36
C GLU A 112 -1.57 -7.12 7.31
N SER A 113 -2.56 -6.84 8.16
CA SER A 113 -3.19 -5.51 8.28
C SER A 113 -2.18 -4.41 8.60
N ALA A 114 -1.20 -4.69 9.47
CA ALA A 114 -0.18 -3.71 9.84
C ALA A 114 0.72 -3.35 8.64
N VAL A 115 1.12 -4.35 7.85
CA VAL A 115 1.95 -4.11 6.66
C VAL A 115 1.15 -3.46 5.53
N ASP A 116 -0.11 -3.87 5.29
CA ASP A 116 -0.98 -3.22 4.30
C ASP A 116 -1.22 -1.75 4.66
N MET A 117 -1.37 -1.44 5.96
CA MET A 117 -1.48 -0.06 6.43
C MET A 117 -0.22 0.74 6.10
N ALA A 118 0.96 0.21 6.39
CA ALA A 118 2.21 0.87 6.02
C ALA A 118 2.36 1.04 4.50
N HIS A 119 1.90 0.07 3.72
CA HIS A 119 1.85 0.13 2.26
C HIS A 119 0.98 1.30 1.76
N GLY A 120 -0.27 1.38 2.24
CA GLY A 120 -1.20 2.45 1.86
C GLY A 120 -0.74 3.83 2.32
N TYR A 121 -0.17 3.92 3.54
CA TYR A 121 0.42 5.16 4.06
C TYR A 121 1.56 5.65 3.16
N ALA A 122 2.52 4.78 2.84
CA ALA A 122 3.66 5.15 2.01
C ALA A 122 3.25 5.61 0.60
N LYS A 123 2.25 4.97 -0.01
CA LYS A 123 1.69 5.40 -1.30
C LYS A 123 1.00 6.76 -1.22
N SER A 124 0.35 7.08 -0.10
CA SER A 124 -0.40 8.33 0.09
C SER A 124 0.48 9.48 0.56
N GLN A 125 1.55 9.18 1.29
CA GLN A 125 2.42 10.19 1.91
C GLN A 125 3.73 10.41 1.16
N GLY A 126 4.17 9.42 0.37
CA GLY A 126 5.50 9.42 -0.26
C GLY A 126 6.66 9.17 0.73
N HIS A 127 6.34 8.83 1.98
CA HIS A 127 7.29 8.57 3.07
C HIS A 127 6.95 7.24 3.75
N PRO A 128 7.93 6.39 4.13
CA PRO A 128 7.64 5.10 4.74
C PRO A 128 7.05 5.23 6.15
N MET A 129 6.21 4.27 6.48
CA MET A 129 5.77 3.95 7.83
C MET A 129 6.54 2.72 8.32
N ALA A 130 6.76 2.59 9.62
CA ALA A 130 7.35 1.39 10.19
C ALA A 130 6.27 0.39 10.63
N VAL A 131 6.66 -0.87 10.74
CA VAL A 131 5.82 -1.98 11.23
C VAL A 131 6.63 -2.80 12.22
N MET A 132 6.01 -3.21 13.34
CA MET A 132 6.57 -4.22 14.23
C MET A 132 5.78 -5.52 14.10
N LEU A 133 6.50 -6.63 13.88
CA LEU A 133 5.93 -7.96 13.72
C LEU A 133 6.49 -8.93 14.77
N HIS A 134 5.64 -9.82 15.24
CA HIS A 134 6.09 -10.96 16.05
C HIS A 134 7.05 -11.83 15.23
N GLY A 135 7.98 -12.48 15.87
CA GLY A 135 9.01 -13.34 15.30
C GLY A 135 8.57 -14.15 14.08
N THR A 136 8.86 -15.43 14.08
CA THR A 136 8.52 -16.32 12.94
C THR A 136 7.03 -16.27 12.58
N VAL A 137 6.15 -16.38 13.58
CA VAL A 137 4.70 -16.53 13.35
C VAL A 137 4.06 -15.26 12.76
N GLY A 138 4.39 -14.08 13.29
CA GLY A 138 3.85 -12.83 12.77
C GLY A 138 4.41 -12.47 11.40
N LEU A 139 5.70 -12.73 11.15
CA LEU A 139 6.29 -12.51 9.83
C LEU A 139 5.67 -13.42 8.76
N GLN A 140 5.29 -14.65 9.12
CA GLN A 140 4.56 -15.56 8.22
C GLN A 140 3.17 -15.01 7.89
N HIS A 141 2.41 -14.49 8.88
CA HIS A 141 1.12 -13.85 8.64
C HIS A 141 1.23 -12.64 7.74
N ALA A 142 2.30 -11.85 7.84
CA ALA A 142 2.52 -10.65 7.04
C ALA A 142 3.11 -10.93 5.64
N ALA A 143 3.53 -12.15 5.34
CA ALA A 143 4.30 -12.47 4.14
C ALA A 143 3.63 -12.02 2.85
N MET A 144 2.30 -12.14 2.74
CA MET A 144 1.56 -11.70 1.55
C MET A 144 1.62 -10.17 1.37
N ALA A 145 1.39 -9.40 2.42
CA ALA A 145 1.45 -7.94 2.37
C ALA A 145 2.88 -7.44 2.08
N ILE A 146 3.91 -8.09 2.61
CA ILE A 146 5.32 -7.79 2.28
C ILE A 146 5.58 -8.04 0.78
N TYR A 147 5.06 -9.15 0.24
CA TYR A 147 5.17 -9.44 -1.19
C TYR A 147 4.46 -8.40 -2.05
N GLN A 148 3.32 -7.88 -1.61
CA GLN A 148 2.62 -6.77 -2.26
C GLN A 148 3.47 -5.49 -2.26
N CYS A 149 4.08 -5.13 -1.12
CA CYS A 149 5.01 -3.99 -1.03
C CYS A 149 6.20 -4.14 -1.98
N TYR A 150 6.76 -5.34 -2.08
CA TYR A 150 7.87 -5.67 -2.97
C TYR A 150 7.49 -5.47 -4.45
N HIS A 151 6.34 -6.00 -4.87
CA HIS A 151 5.84 -5.83 -6.24
C HIS A 151 5.54 -4.37 -6.58
N ASP A 152 5.01 -3.65 -5.60
CA ASP A 152 4.67 -2.24 -5.77
C ASP A 152 5.86 -1.31 -5.61
N LYS A 153 7.05 -1.84 -5.29
CA LYS A 153 8.24 -1.04 -5.01
C LYS A 153 7.93 0.04 -3.95
N THR A 154 7.14 -0.32 -2.94
CA THR A 154 6.71 0.60 -1.89
C THR A 154 7.63 0.45 -0.68
N PRO A 155 8.20 1.55 -0.16
CA PRO A 155 9.10 1.51 0.97
C PRO A 155 8.35 1.24 2.27
N VAL A 156 8.72 0.19 2.99
CA VAL A 156 8.22 -0.14 4.33
C VAL A 156 9.40 -0.61 5.18
N LEU A 157 9.55 -0.03 6.36
CA LEU A 157 10.53 -0.47 7.35
C LEU A 157 9.88 -1.49 8.29
N ILE A 158 10.30 -2.75 8.21
CA ILE A 158 9.75 -3.84 8.99
C ILE A 158 10.74 -4.24 10.08
N ILE A 159 10.33 -4.13 11.33
CA ILE A 159 11.06 -4.57 12.51
C ILE A 159 10.40 -5.85 13.01
N VAL A 160 11.17 -6.92 13.09
CA VAL A 160 10.71 -8.23 13.55
C VAL A 160 11.36 -8.54 14.87
N GLY A 161 10.57 -8.79 15.90
CA GLY A 161 11.12 -9.23 17.17
C GLY A 161 11.56 -10.68 17.10
N ARG A 162 12.68 -11.03 17.74
CA ARG A 162 13.14 -12.40 17.98
C ARG A 162 13.20 -12.67 19.48
N ASP A 163 12.62 -13.76 19.91
CA ASP A 163 12.66 -14.18 21.31
C ASP A 163 13.48 -15.46 21.42
N ASP A 164 14.63 -15.37 22.07
CA ASP A 164 15.55 -16.49 22.31
C ASP A 164 15.41 -17.08 23.71
N THR A 165 14.41 -16.66 24.50
CA THR A 165 14.16 -17.21 25.81
C THR A 165 13.75 -18.68 25.73
N PHE A 166 14.19 -19.48 26.68
CA PHE A 166 13.90 -20.92 26.73
C PHE A 166 12.40 -21.27 26.60
N PHE A 167 11.52 -20.38 27.07
CA PHE A 167 10.08 -20.61 27.06
C PHE A 167 9.40 -20.24 25.71
N ARG A 168 10.11 -19.62 24.75
CA ARG A 168 9.56 -19.12 23.50
C ARG A 168 10.34 -19.54 22.25
N GLN A 169 11.23 -20.53 22.39
CA GLN A 169 12.03 -21.04 21.27
C GLN A 169 11.19 -21.59 20.12
N GLU A 170 10.00 -22.11 20.43
CA GLU A 170 9.07 -22.65 19.42
C GLU A 170 8.64 -21.60 18.38
N GLN A 171 8.69 -20.31 18.73
CA GLN A 171 8.31 -19.20 17.86
C GLN A 171 9.51 -18.59 17.12
N THR A 172 10.69 -19.18 17.27
CA THR A 172 11.93 -18.61 16.74
C THR A 172 12.59 -19.56 15.76
N ALA A 173 12.44 -19.29 14.45
CA ALA A 173 13.19 -19.98 13.41
C ALA A 173 14.67 -19.54 13.42
N ASN A 174 15.57 -20.41 12.94
CA ASN A 174 17.00 -20.11 12.90
C ASN A 174 17.34 -18.89 12.04
N ASP A 175 16.64 -18.72 10.90
CA ASP A 175 16.79 -17.60 9.97
C ASP A 175 15.42 -16.99 9.75
N ILE A 176 15.00 -16.08 10.63
CA ILE A 176 13.68 -15.43 10.54
C ILE A 176 13.59 -14.57 9.27
N ALA A 177 14.58 -13.74 9.00
CA ALA A 177 14.60 -12.88 7.81
C ALA A 177 14.56 -13.69 6.51
N GLY A 178 15.10 -14.91 6.54
CA GLY A 178 15.07 -15.84 5.40
C GLY A 178 13.68 -16.19 4.90
N LEU A 179 12.66 -16.11 5.75
CA LEU A 179 11.26 -16.38 5.36
C LEU A 179 10.76 -15.44 4.27
N THR A 180 11.22 -14.19 4.25
CA THR A 180 10.78 -13.17 3.30
C THR A 180 11.90 -12.63 2.41
N ARG A 181 13.13 -13.14 2.55
CA ARG A 181 14.31 -12.67 1.81
C ARG A 181 14.13 -12.64 0.29
N ALA A 182 13.32 -13.53 -0.27
CA ALA A 182 13.05 -13.59 -1.70
C ALA A 182 12.24 -12.38 -2.22
N PHE A 183 11.52 -11.70 -1.33
CA PHE A 183 10.65 -10.56 -1.65
C PHE A 183 10.78 -9.40 -0.65
N THR A 184 11.98 -9.22 -0.11
CA THR A 184 12.42 -8.00 0.58
C THR A 184 13.64 -7.45 -0.11
N LYS A 185 13.81 -6.14 -0.09
CA LYS A 185 14.95 -5.49 -0.72
C LYS A 185 16.25 -5.73 0.04
N TRP A 186 16.17 -5.66 1.35
CA TRP A 186 17.29 -5.86 2.25
C TRP A 186 16.79 -6.44 3.58
N ASP A 187 17.61 -7.24 4.21
CA ASP A 187 17.33 -7.82 5.51
C ASP A 187 18.61 -7.90 6.36
N SER A 188 18.43 -7.86 7.68
CA SER A 188 19.50 -7.99 8.66
C SER A 188 18.99 -8.59 9.96
N GLN A 189 19.90 -9.22 10.68
CA GLN A 189 19.72 -9.68 12.04
C GLN A 189 20.98 -9.31 12.84
N PRO A 190 21.04 -8.09 13.39
CA PRO A 190 22.21 -7.59 14.14
C PRO A 190 22.46 -8.40 15.41
N GLU A 191 23.73 -8.55 15.77
CA GLU A 191 24.19 -9.31 16.94
C GLU A 191 24.54 -8.41 18.16
N SER A 192 24.48 -7.07 18.01
CA SER A 192 24.78 -6.12 19.07
C SER A 192 23.88 -4.89 18.96
N LEU A 193 23.75 -4.14 20.06
CA LEU A 193 22.99 -2.89 20.08
C LEU A 193 23.56 -1.87 19.09
N GLU A 194 24.87 -1.74 18.99
CA GLU A 194 25.51 -0.81 18.04
C GLU A 194 25.17 -1.15 16.58
N SER A 195 25.23 -2.43 16.22
CA SER A 195 24.85 -2.88 14.88
C SER A 195 23.35 -2.73 14.64
N ALA A 196 22.49 -2.93 15.65
CA ALA A 196 21.05 -2.73 15.53
C ALA A 196 20.68 -1.29 15.17
N LEU A 197 21.29 -0.30 15.85
CA LEU A 197 21.05 1.12 15.54
C LEU A 197 21.47 1.48 14.11
N SER A 198 22.62 0.98 13.67
CA SER A 198 23.13 1.20 12.32
C SER A 198 22.27 0.50 11.26
N ASP A 199 21.80 -0.70 11.55
CA ASP A 199 21.01 -1.51 10.63
C ASP A 199 19.59 -0.96 10.45
N ILE A 200 18.97 -0.39 11.49
CA ILE A 200 17.69 0.33 11.35
C ILE A 200 17.84 1.51 10.39
N GLN A 201 18.88 2.34 10.54
CA GLN A 201 19.16 3.46 9.63
C GLN A 201 19.42 2.97 8.20
N ARG A 202 20.20 1.90 8.05
CA ARG A 202 20.50 1.30 6.76
C ARG A 202 19.24 0.74 6.11
N ALA A 203 18.41 -0.01 6.85
CA ALA A 203 17.16 -0.56 6.36
C ALA A 203 16.24 0.54 5.81
N PHE A 204 16.12 1.64 6.55
CA PHE A 204 15.36 2.80 6.09
C PHE A 204 15.92 3.37 4.78
N ASN A 205 17.24 3.58 4.70
CA ASN A 205 17.90 4.09 3.49
C ASN A 205 17.72 3.16 2.29
N GLU A 206 17.87 1.85 2.53
CA GLU A 206 17.61 0.83 1.48
C GLU A 206 16.14 0.86 1.03
N ALA A 207 15.19 1.00 1.97
CA ALA A 207 13.78 1.04 1.62
C ALA A 207 13.43 2.22 0.69
N ILE A 208 13.94 3.43 1.00
CA ILE A 208 13.60 4.67 0.26
C ILE A 208 14.45 4.91 -0.98
N THR A 209 15.56 4.19 -1.16
CA THR A 209 16.41 4.34 -2.35
C THR A 209 15.80 3.61 -3.55
N PRO A 210 15.61 4.26 -4.72
CA PRO A 210 15.09 3.59 -5.91
C PRO A 210 16.02 2.48 -6.47
N PRO A 211 15.48 1.33 -6.90
CA PRO A 211 14.09 0.90 -6.79
C PRO A 211 13.71 0.65 -5.33
N MET A 212 12.67 1.35 -4.87
CA MET A 212 12.21 1.25 -3.47
C MET A 212 11.64 -0.14 -3.15
N GLY A 213 11.53 -0.47 -1.86
CA GLY A 213 10.93 -1.73 -1.46
C GLY A 213 10.96 -1.98 0.04
N PRO A 214 10.29 -3.03 0.53
CA PRO A 214 10.28 -3.38 1.93
C PRO A 214 11.65 -3.88 2.40
N THR A 215 12.00 -3.55 3.64
CA THR A 215 13.22 -4.02 4.33
C THR A 215 12.87 -4.62 5.67
N VAL A 216 13.67 -5.58 6.14
CA VAL A 216 13.44 -6.31 7.39
C VAL A 216 14.67 -6.22 8.27
N VAL A 217 14.46 -5.84 9.55
CA VAL A 217 15.47 -5.91 10.61
C VAL A 217 14.93 -6.80 11.72
N VAL A 218 15.63 -7.88 12.03
CA VAL A 218 15.26 -8.82 13.11
C VAL A 218 16.02 -8.42 14.37
N LEU A 219 15.30 -8.05 15.43
CA LEU A 219 15.88 -7.57 16.69
C LEU A 219 15.63 -8.56 17.83
N ASP A 220 16.70 -9.09 18.37
CA ASP A 220 16.64 -9.94 19.54
C ASP A 220 16.17 -9.18 20.78
N THR A 221 15.36 -9.85 21.61
CA THR A 221 14.83 -9.27 22.86
C THR A 221 15.94 -8.89 23.84
N HIS A 222 17.06 -9.60 23.88
CA HIS A 222 18.17 -9.25 24.74
C HIS A 222 18.85 -7.94 24.30
N ILE A 223 19.01 -7.69 22.99
CA ILE A 223 19.56 -6.45 22.45
C ILE A 223 18.62 -5.26 22.76
N GLN A 224 17.31 -5.48 22.66
CA GLN A 224 16.31 -4.47 23.02
C GLN A 224 16.40 -4.07 24.50
N LYS A 225 16.69 -5.03 25.39
CA LYS A 225 16.76 -4.88 26.85
C LYS A 225 18.15 -4.53 27.38
N GLU A 226 19.18 -4.66 26.57
CA GLU A 226 20.55 -4.35 26.93
C GLU A 226 20.67 -2.90 27.41
N GLU A 227 21.46 -2.67 28.46
CA GLU A 227 21.73 -1.32 28.96
C GLU A 227 22.57 -0.53 27.97
N ALA A 228 22.05 0.60 27.51
CA ALA A 228 22.67 1.42 26.48
C ALA A 228 24.00 2.04 26.88
N GLY A 229 24.25 2.22 28.19
CA GLY A 229 25.47 2.81 28.69
C GLY A 229 25.78 4.17 28.05
N ASN A 230 27.00 4.32 27.54
CA ASN A 230 27.48 5.52 26.84
C ASN A 230 27.39 5.42 25.31
N LEU A 231 26.63 4.46 24.77
CA LEU A 231 26.52 4.28 23.33
C LEU A 231 25.88 5.52 22.68
N VAL A 232 26.48 5.97 21.58
CA VAL A 232 26.04 7.13 20.81
C VAL A 232 25.37 6.64 19.52
N ILE A 233 24.20 7.18 19.22
CA ILE A 233 23.51 6.89 17.97
C ILE A 233 24.33 7.44 16.80
N PRO A 234 24.60 6.66 15.74
CA PRO A 234 25.25 7.17 14.54
C PRO A 234 24.45 8.30 13.90
N ASN A 235 25.14 9.35 13.45
CA ASN A 235 24.48 10.43 12.73
C ASN A 235 23.84 9.92 11.45
N TYR A 236 22.53 10.12 11.33
CA TYR A 236 21.78 9.73 10.13
C TYR A 236 22.21 10.55 8.91
N GLN A 237 22.43 9.86 7.80
CA GLN A 237 22.72 10.45 6.50
C GLN A 237 21.69 9.99 5.48
N SER A 238 20.92 10.93 4.96
CA SER A 238 19.97 10.64 3.89
C SER A 238 20.68 10.16 2.62
N PRO A 239 20.14 9.14 1.92
CA PRO A 239 20.74 8.65 0.69
C PRO A 239 20.64 9.69 -0.42
N ILE A 240 21.68 9.75 -1.26
CA ILE A 240 21.66 10.56 -2.48
C ILE A 240 21.21 9.66 -3.62
N PHE A 241 20.05 9.95 -4.22
CA PHE A 241 19.53 9.18 -5.34
C PHE A 241 20.37 9.40 -6.59
N LYS A 242 20.70 8.29 -7.24
CA LYS A 242 21.49 8.31 -8.46
C LYS A 242 20.70 8.95 -9.60
N LYS A 243 21.21 10.04 -10.16
CA LYS A 243 20.65 10.69 -11.35
C LYS A 243 21.38 10.23 -12.60
N ILE A 244 20.74 10.41 -13.75
CA ILE A 244 21.43 10.26 -15.03
C ILE A 244 22.53 11.32 -15.18
N SER A 245 23.54 11.01 -15.97
CA SER A 245 24.58 11.99 -16.32
C SER A 245 24.02 13.05 -17.27
N ARG A 246 24.68 14.23 -17.31
CA ARG A 246 24.32 15.30 -18.25
C ARG A 246 24.38 14.85 -19.70
N ASN A 247 25.35 14.00 -20.07
CA ASN A 247 25.47 13.45 -21.42
C ASN A 247 24.27 12.56 -21.78
N GLN A 248 23.79 11.73 -20.82
CA GLN A 248 22.58 10.92 -21.01
C GLN A 248 21.35 11.81 -21.14
N ALA A 249 21.19 12.83 -20.27
CA ALA A 249 20.09 13.79 -20.34
C ALA A 249 20.07 14.51 -21.71
N ARG A 250 21.23 14.95 -22.20
CA ARG A 250 21.36 15.61 -23.51
C ARG A 250 21.04 14.67 -24.68
N LYS A 251 21.46 13.40 -24.58
CA LYS A 251 21.11 12.40 -25.59
C LYS A 251 19.58 12.18 -25.63
N ILE A 252 18.95 11.97 -24.47
CA ILE A 252 17.49 11.79 -24.36
C ILE A 252 16.75 13.02 -24.91
N ALA A 253 17.19 14.22 -24.53
CA ALA A 253 16.61 15.47 -25.01
C ALA A 253 16.70 15.59 -26.55
N LYS A 254 17.84 15.19 -27.13
CA LYS A 254 18.04 15.15 -28.57
C LYS A 254 17.14 14.12 -29.25
N ASP A 255 17.07 12.90 -28.72
CA ASP A 255 16.20 11.84 -29.24
C ASP A 255 14.71 12.28 -29.22
N LEU A 256 14.25 12.93 -28.14
CA LEU A 256 12.90 13.50 -28.03
C LEU A 256 12.64 14.62 -29.05
N LEU A 257 13.66 15.44 -29.34
CA LEU A 257 13.55 16.53 -30.31
C LEU A 257 13.48 16.02 -31.74
N GLU A 258 14.32 15.03 -32.09
CA GLU A 258 14.47 14.45 -33.44
C GLU A 258 13.36 13.47 -33.80
N ALA A 259 12.70 12.84 -32.80
CA ALA A 259 11.61 11.90 -33.04
C ALA A 259 10.44 12.56 -33.79
N GLU A 260 9.79 11.83 -34.67
CA GLU A 260 8.54 12.30 -35.32
C GLU A 260 7.35 12.16 -34.36
N ASN A 261 7.28 11.06 -33.63
CA ASN A 261 6.17 10.67 -32.75
C ASN A 261 6.67 10.19 -31.39
N PRO A 262 7.25 11.06 -30.54
CA PRO A 262 7.77 10.67 -29.23
C PRO A 262 6.65 10.32 -28.27
N ARG A 263 6.93 9.37 -27.36
CA ARG A 263 6.03 8.95 -26.26
C ARG A 263 6.75 8.87 -24.94
N LEU A 264 6.08 9.34 -23.88
CA LEU A 264 6.47 9.08 -22.50
C LEU A 264 5.62 7.94 -21.94
N HIS A 265 6.27 6.90 -21.40
CA HIS A 265 5.64 5.90 -20.54
C HIS A 265 5.91 6.28 -19.09
N VAL A 266 4.91 6.78 -18.40
CA VAL A 266 5.03 7.25 -17.02
C VAL A 266 4.52 6.16 -16.09
N GLY A 267 5.43 5.57 -15.33
CA GLY A 267 5.15 4.57 -14.30
C GLY A 267 4.86 5.20 -12.95
N ARG A 268 5.57 4.77 -11.92
CA ARG A 268 5.30 5.21 -10.53
C ARG A 268 6.13 6.43 -10.16
N LEU A 269 5.60 7.62 -10.42
CA LEU A 269 6.14 8.84 -9.83
C LEU A 269 5.58 9.00 -8.41
N ARG A 270 6.42 9.46 -7.49
CA ARG A 270 6.17 9.45 -6.05
C ARG A 270 5.73 10.80 -5.51
N THR A 271 6.20 11.88 -6.15
CA THR A 271 6.04 13.24 -5.64
C THR A 271 5.18 14.11 -6.56
N PRO A 272 4.48 15.10 -6.02
CA PRO A 272 3.78 16.08 -6.84
C PRO A 272 4.72 16.80 -7.82
N GLU A 273 5.96 17.07 -7.41
CA GLU A 273 6.99 17.71 -8.22
C GLU A 273 7.41 16.81 -9.39
N GLY A 274 7.63 15.51 -9.16
CA GLY A 274 7.94 14.56 -10.21
C GLY A 274 6.81 14.46 -11.25
N ILE A 275 5.54 14.47 -10.81
CA ILE A 275 4.38 14.50 -11.70
C ILE A 275 4.35 15.80 -12.51
N ALA A 276 4.58 16.94 -11.87
CA ALA A 276 4.61 18.24 -12.54
C ALA A 276 5.75 18.33 -13.59
N ASP A 277 6.91 17.79 -13.28
CA ASP A 277 8.04 17.72 -14.20
C ASP A 277 7.75 16.79 -15.39
N ALA A 278 7.06 15.67 -15.18
CA ALA A 278 6.63 14.80 -16.28
C ALA A 278 5.61 15.50 -17.19
N VAL A 279 4.66 16.26 -16.64
CA VAL A 279 3.73 17.08 -17.41
C VAL A 279 4.49 18.12 -18.21
N ARG A 280 5.40 18.87 -17.58
CA ARG A 280 6.23 19.87 -18.24
C ARG A 280 7.06 19.28 -19.37
N LEU A 281 7.68 18.12 -19.16
CA LEU A 281 8.45 17.44 -20.20
C LEU A 281 7.56 17.06 -21.39
N ALA A 282 6.37 16.51 -21.13
CA ALA A 282 5.42 16.14 -22.18
C ALA A 282 5.00 17.35 -23.03
N GLU A 283 4.68 18.48 -22.38
CA GLU A 283 4.28 19.73 -23.04
C GLU A 283 5.44 20.35 -23.84
N LEU A 284 6.65 20.39 -23.27
CA LEU A 284 7.83 20.95 -23.91
C LEU A 284 8.22 20.16 -25.17
N THR A 285 8.09 18.83 -25.14
CA THR A 285 8.51 17.96 -26.23
C THR A 285 7.39 17.64 -27.24
N GLY A 286 6.13 17.95 -26.86
CA GLY A 286 4.96 17.50 -27.60
C GLY A 286 4.82 15.97 -27.63
N SER A 287 5.28 15.27 -26.59
CA SER A 287 5.19 13.83 -26.51
C SER A 287 3.81 13.36 -26.08
N SER A 288 3.29 12.31 -26.69
CA SER A 288 2.13 11.61 -26.14
C SER A 288 2.50 10.92 -24.82
N VAL A 289 1.54 10.77 -23.92
CA VAL A 289 1.79 10.16 -22.60
C VAL A 289 0.91 8.93 -22.41
N ARG A 290 1.51 7.88 -21.89
CA ARG A 290 0.82 6.70 -21.41
C ARG A 290 1.19 6.45 -19.96
N THR A 291 0.20 6.16 -19.13
CA THR A 291 0.39 5.83 -17.71
C THR A 291 0.13 4.35 -17.45
N SER A 292 0.71 3.83 -16.39
CA SER A 292 0.38 2.49 -15.86
C SER A 292 -0.95 2.50 -15.10
N ALA A 293 -2.01 3.00 -15.73
CA ALA A 293 -3.30 3.34 -15.12
C ALA A 293 -4.03 2.18 -14.39
N THR A 294 -3.53 0.95 -14.45
CA THR A 294 -4.20 -0.21 -13.82
C THR A 294 -3.64 -0.60 -12.47
N ALA A 295 -2.33 -0.52 -12.30
CA ALA A 295 -1.66 -1.02 -11.09
C ALA A 295 -0.87 0.09 -10.38
N GLY A 296 -0.52 1.16 -11.08
CA GLY A 296 0.23 2.28 -10.51
C GLY A 296 -0.67 3.38 -9.93
N PRO A 297 -0.10 4.23 -9.05
CA PRO A 297 -0.78 5.44 -8.60
C PRO A 297 -0.97 6.42 -9.76
N MET A 298 -1.78 7.45 -9.54
CA MET A 298 -1.90 8.57 -10.48
C MET A 298 -0.53 9.25 -10.63
N SER A 299 0.09 9.08 -11.78
CA SER A 299 1.44 9.57 -12.11
C SER A 299 1.44 10.62 -13.22
N PHE A 300 0.29 10.87 -13.81
CA PHE A 300 0.07 11.88 -14.84
C PHE A 300 -1.44 12.17 -14.92
N PRO A 301 -1.90 13.43 -15.11
CA PRO A 301 -3.31 13.75 -15.21
C PRO A 301 -3.99 12.99 -16.36
N GLU A 302 -4.97 12.15 -16.06
CA GLU A 302 -5.59 11.25 -17.04
C GLU A 302 -6.34 11.98 -18.18
N ARG A 303 -6.85 13.19 -17.90
CA ARG A 303 -7.55 14.04 -18.88
C ARG A 303 -6.66 15.06 -19.55
N HIS A 304 -5.36 15.02 -19.34
CA HIS A 304 -4.44 15.89 -20.04
C HIS A 304 -4.49 15.62 -21.56
N PRO A 305 -4.49 16.64 -22.44
CA PRO A 305 -4.61 16.46 -23.90
C PRO A 305 -3.58 15.52 -24.51
N LEU A 306 -2.40 15.43 -23.90
CA LEU A 306 -1.33 14.50 -24.34
C LEU A 306 -1.44 13.11 -23.73
N CYS A 307 -2.31 12.88 -22.75
CA CYS A 307 -2.50 11.58 -22.10
C CYS A 307 -3.50 10.73 -22.87
N GLY A 308 -3.13 9.53 -23.23
CA GLY A 308 -4.02 8.58 -23.88
C GLY A 308 -3.29 7.49 -24.64
N ASN A 309 -4.05 6.64 -25.31
CA ASN A 309 -3.49 5.54 -26.10
C ASN A 309 -2.85 6.01 -27.43
N GLY A 310 -3.01 7.30 -27.80
CA GLY A 310 -2.46 7.85 -29.03
C GLY A 310 -3.03 7.22 -30.31
N GLY A 311 -4.19 6.59 -30.24
CA GLY A 311 -4.83 5.91 -31.36
C GLY A 311 -3.92 4.86 -32.02
N ASN A 312 -3.85 4.90 -33.35
CA ASN A 312 -2.99 4.03 -34.16
C ASN A 312 -1.64 4.67 -34.52
N ILE A 313 -1.20 5.69 -33.78
CA ILE A 313 0.07 6.39 -34.07
C ILE A 313 1.22 5.46 -33.74
N ASP A 314 2.09 5.25 -34.72
CA ASP A 314 3.34 4.50 -34.52
C ASP A 314 4.40 5.43 -33.92
N HIS A 315 4.91 5.06 -32.73
CA HIS A 315 5.89 5.84 -31.99
C HIS A 315 7.29 5.38 -32.36
N ASP A 316 8.14 6.29 -32.79
CA ASP A 316 9.53 6.03 -33.17
C ASP A 316 10.51 6.12 -31.98
N TYR A 317 10.18 6.91 -30.94
CA TYR A 317 10.95 7.01 -29.71
C TYR A 317 10.05 6.90 -28.47
N ILE A 318 10.47 6.10 -27.49
CA ILE A 318 9.78 5.91 -26.22
C ILE A 318 10.73 6.17 -25.07
N LEU A 319 10.36 7.09 -24.17
CA LEU A 319 11.03 7.33 -22.89
C LEU A 319 10.19 6.74 -21.75
N GLY A 320 10.69 5.68 -21.13
CA GLY A 320 10.11 5.08 -19.92
C GLY A 320 10.64 5.79 -18.67
N LEU A 321 9.73 6.19 -17.78
CA LEU A 321 10.01 6.82 -16.49
C LEU A 321 9.40 5.96 -15.38
N GLU A 322 10.21 5.27 -14.59
CA GLU A 322 9.76 4.29 -13.57
C GLU A 322 8.73 3.27 -14.12
N SER A 323 8.81 2.98 -15.41
CA SER A 323 7.95 2.02 -16.08
C SER A 323 8.50 0.62 -15.85
N ASP A 324 7.67 -0.27 -15.33
CA ASP A 324 8.05 -1.67 -15.06
C ASP A 324 7.86 -2.60 -16.28
N GLY A 325 7.50 -2.05 -17.44
CA GLY A 325 7.25 -2.82 -18.65
C GLY A 325 6.07 -3.80 -18.54
N LYS A 326 5.43 -3.87 -17.39
CA LYS A 326 4.29 -4.77 -17.10
C LYS A 326 2.94 -4.15 -17.42
N ASP A 327 2.92 -2.98 -18.04
CA ASP A 327 1.66 -2.38 -18.40
C ASP A 327 0.85 -3.39 -19.22
N ALA A 328 -0.27 -3.85 -18.66
CA ALA A 328 -1.15 -4.85 -19.25
C ALA A 328 -1.66 -4.45 -20.65
N SER A 329 -1.56 -3.15 -20.97
CA SER A 329 -1.85 -2.60 -22.26
C SER A 329 -0.76 -2.88 -23.30
N ILE A 330 0.46 -3.27 -22.87
CA ILE A 330 1.54 -3.79 -23.73
C ILE A 330 1.33 -5.28 -24.02
N GLN A 331 0.40 -5.97 -23.38
CA GLN A 331 0.12 -7.39 -23.60
C GLN A 331 -0.54 -7.72 -24.95
N GLY A 332 -0.85 -6.74 -25.79
CA GLY A 332 -1.24 -7.00 -27.16
C GLY A 332 -0.05 -7.57 -27.97
N PRO A 333 -0.23 -8.67 -28.73
CA PRO A 333 0.82 -9.22 -29.60
C PRO A 333 1.37 -8.21 -30.61
N THR A 334 0.68 -7.10 -30.82
CA THR A 334 0.99 -6.08 -31.83
C THR A 334 2.08 -5.09 -31.41
N LEU A 335 2.28 -4.82 -30.12
CA LEU A 335 3.26 -3.81 -29.69
C LEU A 335 4.69 -4.34 -29.56
N LEU A 336 4.85 -5.64 -29.27
CA LEU A 336 6.18 -6.26 -29.18
C LEU A 336 6.69 -6.77 -30.53
N SER A 337 5.80 -7.09 -31.48
CA SER A 337 6.21 -7.53 -32.82
C SER A 337 6.82 -6.40 -33.67
N ASN A 338 6.48 -5.14 -33.38
CA ASN A 338 7.04 -3.97 -34.07
C ASN A 338 8.14 -3.24 -33.26
N ALA A 339 8.51 -3.75 -32.07
CA ALA A 339 9.54 -3.16 -31.21
C ALA A 339 10.96 -3.20 -31.83
N ALA A 340 11.16 -4.02 -32.85
CA ALA A 340 12.46 -4.15 -33.51
C ALA A 340 12.97 -2.84 -34.16
N ASN A 341 12.08 -1.88 -34.46
CA ASN A 341 12.43 -0.63 -35.13
C ASN A 341 12.28 0.61 -34.27
N ARG A 342 12.01 0.45 -32.95
CA ARG A 342 11.79 1.57 -32.03
C ARG A 342 13.00 1.78 -31.14
N ASP A 343 13.33 3.03 -30.90
CA ASP A 343 14.31 3.37 -29.87
C ASP A 343 13.58 3.57 -28.53
N VAL A 344 13.94 2.74 -27.54
CA VAL A 344 13.39 2.77 -26.20
C VAL A 344 14.51 3.07 -25.21
N THR A 345 14.34 4.10 -24.41
CA THR A 345 15.18 4.43 -23.27
C THR A 345 14.34 4.38 -22.00
N ASN A 346 14.75 3.60 -21.01
CA ASN A 346 14.07 3.54 -19.71
C ASN A 346 14.97 4.12 -18.62
N ILE A 347 14.39 4.94 -17.73
CA ILE A 347 15.02 5.42 -16.51
C ILE A 347 14.23 4.86 -15.32
N GLY A 348 14.91 4.28 -14.34
CA GLY A 348 14.26 3.66 -13.18
C GLY A 348 13.75 2.24 -13.46
N PHE A 349 14.00 1.70 -14.67
CA PHE A 349 13.72 0.30 -14.95
C PHE A 349 14.64 -0.60 -14.12
N GLY A 350 14.10 -1.62 -13.47
CA GLY A 350 14.89 -2.60 -12.75
C GLY A 350 14.09 -3.40 -11.73
N PHE A 351 14.65 -4.51 -11.35
CA PHE A 351 14.14 -5.34 -10.26
C PHE A 351 14.75 -4.87 -8.94
N ILE A 352 14.01 -5.01 -7.85
CA ILE A 352 14.54 -4.81 -6.51
C ILE A 352 15.64 -5.83 -6.22
N ARG A 353 15.42 -7.08 -6.64
CA ARG A 353 16.40 -8.17 -6.70
C ARG A 353 16.32 -8.83 -8.08
N GLU A 354 17.45 -9.26 -8.60
CA GLU A 354 17.47 -10.05 -9.84
C GLU A 354 16.64 -11.32 -9.68
N PRO A 355 15.70 -11.60 -10.59
CA PRO A 355 14.88 -12.79 -10.52
C PRO A 355 15.73 -14.05 -10.72
N VAL A 356 15.54 -15.04 -9.85
CA VAL A 356 16.21 -16.35 -9.98
C VAL A 356 15.80 -17.06 -11.27
N ILE A 357 14.55 -16.85 -11.67
CA ILE A 357 14.04 -17.32 -12.97
C ILE A 357 13.86 -16.08 -13.84
N PRO A 358 14.62 -15.94 -14.93
CA PRO A 358 14.47 -14.79 -15.81
C PRO A 358 13.03 -14.70 -16.32
N PRO A 359 12.48 -13.48 -16.45
CA PRO A 359 11.15 -13.31 -16.99
C PRO A 359 11.06 -13.93 -18.38
N ARG A 360 9.96 -14.60 -18.67
CA ARG A 360 9.74 -15.28 -19.97
C ARG A 360 9.76 -14.32 -21.17
N ARG A 361 9.70 -13.02 -20.93
CA ARG A 361 9.82 -11.96 -21.93
C ARG A 361 10.86 -10.98 -21.43
N ASP A 362 11.83 -10.72 -22.26
CA ASP A 362 12.75 -9.61 -22.08
C ASP A 362 11.97 -8.31 -22.35
N LEU A 363 11.73 -7.56 -21.28
CA LEU A 363 11.07 -6.26 -21.33
C LEU A 363 12.09 -5.12 -21.24
N SER A 364 13.39 -5.46 -21.19
CA SER A 364 14.47 -4.49 -21.21
C SER A 364 14.44 -3.71 -22.53
N GLY A 365 14.64 -2.41 -22.42
CA GLY A 365 14.87 -1.56 -23.58
C GLY A 365 16.30 -1.67 -24.07
N LYS A 366 16.56 -1.16 -25.27
CA LYS A 366 17.94 -1.08 -25.79
C LYS A 366 18.85 -0.23 -24.90
N ASN A 367 18.28 0.72 -24.12
CA ASN A 367 19.01 1.66 -23.29
C ASN A 367 18.35 1.79 -21.89
N ASP A 368 18.53 0.76 -21.06
CA ASP A 368 18.05 0.81 -19.67
C ASP A 368 19.08 1.52 -18.78
N ILE A 369 18.63 2.55 -18.07
CA ILE A 369 19.45 3.38 -17.19
C ILE A 369 19.03 3.17 -15.75
N THR A 370 19.90 2.61 -14.93
CA THR A 370 19.72 2.48 -13.49
C THR A 370 19.96 3.83 -12.82
N ALA A 371 18.90 4.61 -12.70
CA ALA A 371 18.87 5.92 -12.05
C ALA A 371 17.46 6.21 -11.56
N ASP A 372 17.31 7.18 -10.67
CA ASP A 372 16.01 7.69 -10.24
C ASP A 372 15.43 8.61 -11.32
N ALA A 373 14.24 8.27 -11.82
CA ALA A 373 13.62 9.04 -12.90
C ALA A 373 13.21 10.44 -12.45
N GLU A 374 12.57 10.58 -11.29
CA GLU A 374 12.12 11.88 -10.79
C GLU A 374 13.27 12.87 -10.63
N SER A 375 14.35 12.45 -9.96
CA SER A 375 15.54 13.29 -9.79
C SER A 375 16.25 13.60 -11.13
N SER A 376 15.98 12.81 -12.17
CA SER A 376 16.59 12.96 -13.50
C SER A 376 15.78 13.86 -14.43
N LEU A 377 14.46 14.00 -14.22
CA LEU A 377 13.56 14.81 -15.05
C LEU A 377 14.04 16.27 -15.23
N PRO A 378 14.44 17.01 -14.16
CA PRO A 378 14.92 18.39 -14.31
C PRO A 378 16.14 18.52 -15.23
N LEU A 379 17.01 17.50 -15.25
CA LEU A 379 18.19 17.51 -16.14
C LEU A 379 17.79 17.36 -17.61
N ILE A 380 16.82 16.48 -17.90
CA ILE A 380 16.31 16.28 -19.27
C ILE A 380 15.62 17.56 -19.75
N ILE A 381 14.76 18.15 -18.90
CA ILE A 381 14.07 19.41 -19.19
C ILE A 381 15.07 20.52 -19.52
N ASN A 382 16.08 20.73 -18.68
CA ASN A 382 17.09 21.78 -18.89
C ASN A 382 17.91 21.55 -20.17
N GLU A 383 18.32 20.32 -20.48
CA GLU A 383 19.04 20.04 -21.73
C GLU A 383 18.12 20.22 -22.95
N PHE A 384 16.84 19.84 -22.86
CA PHE A 384 15.88 20.05 -23.94
C PHE A 384 15.65 21.54 -24.22
N GLU A 385 15.44 22.36 -23.20
CA GLU A 385 15.30 23.81 -23.32
C GLU A 385 16.55 24.45 -23.95
N THR A 386 17.74 23.93 -23.59
CA THR A 386 19.03 24.41 -24.14
C THR A 386 19.15 24.14 -25.63
N ILE A 387 18.82 22.93 -26.09
CA ILE A 387 18.96 22.55 -27.51
C ILE A 387 17.82 23.02 -28.39
N SER A 388 16.62 23.23 -27.82
CA SER A 388 15.41 23.65 -28.54
C SER A 388 15.32 25.16 -28.78
N SER A 389 16.27 25.94 -28.31
CA SER A 389 16.27 27.41 -28.44
C SER A 389 16.34 27.93 -29.89
N SER A 390 16.64 27.06 -30.88
CA SER A 390 16.78 27.39 -32.29
C SER A 390 15.61 26.89 -33.17
N ASP A 391 14.35 27.14 -32.73
CA ASP A 391 13.09 27.05 -33.51
C ASP A 391 12.49 25.68 -33.87
N PRO A 392 12.25 24.77 -32.91
CA PRO A 392 11.37 23.61 -33.11
C PRO A 392 9.89 23.87 -32.80
N LYS A 393 9.49 25.12 -32.47
CA LYS A 393 8.14 25.45 -31.98
C LYS A 393 7.03 24.90 -32.89
N LYS A 394 7.21 24.98 -34.21
CA LYS A 394 6.22 24.49 -35.17
C LYS A 394 6.05 22.97 -35.14
N VAL A 395 7.14 22.22 -35.03
CA VAL A 395 7.09 20.74 -34.96
C VAL A 395 6.40 20.31 -33.68
N ILE A 396 6.76 20.91 -32.54
CA ILE A 396 6.14 20.63 -31.24
C ILE A 396 4.66 20.99 -31.25
N SER A 397 4.29 22.15 -31.78
CA SER A 397 2.87 22.57 -31.88
C SER A 397 2.06 21.61 -32.73
N ASN A 398 2.61 21.12 -33.86
CA ASN A 398 1.94 20.17 -34.72
C ASN A 398 1.74 18.81 -34.01
N ARG A 399 2.73 18.34 -33.23
CA ARG A 399 2.61 17.12 -32.41
C ARG A 399 1.50 17.26 -31.38
N ILE A 400 1.50 18.38 -30.62
CA ILE A 400 0.50 18.67 -29.59
C ILE A 400 -0.90 18.68 -30.22
N GLU A 401 -1.09 19.37 -31.33
CA GLU A 401 -2.37 19.44 -32.03
C GLU A 401 -2.84 18.06 -32.50
N SER A 402 -1.94 17.29 -33.11
CA SER A 402 -2.24 15.93 -33.60
C SER A 402 -2.66 15.01 -32.46
N TYR A 403 -1.87 14.93 -31.39
CA TYR A 403 -2.15 14.05 -30.24
C TYR A 403 -3.38 14.50 -29.46
N SER A 404 -3.55 15.80 -29.22
CA SER A 404 -4.70 16.34 -28.49
C SER A 404 -6.00 16.03 -29.22
N LYS A 405 -6.02 16.18 -30.55
CA LYS A 405 -7.20 15.85 -31.35
C LYS A 405 -7.51 14.36 -31.35
N GLU A 406 -6.49 13.51 -31.52
CA GLU A 406 -6.66 12.06 -31.53
C GLU A 406 -7.09 11.54 -30.16
N ASN A 407 -6.43 11.99 -29.09
CA ASN A 407 -6.76 11.58 -27.73
C ASN A 407 -8.15 12.03 -27.32
N LEU A 408 -8.56 13.26 -27.68
CA LEU A 408 -9.89 13.79 -27.36
C LEU A 408 -10.99 12.99 -28.10
N ASN A 409 -10.79 12.69 -29.39
CA ASN A 409 -11.73 11.89 -30.17
C ASN A 409 -11.83 10.46 -29.61
N THR A 410 -10.69 9.82 -29.38
CA THR A 410 -10.65 8.48 -28.80
C THR A 410 -11.30 8.43 -27.43
N TYR A 411 -11.00 9.41 -26.58
CA TYR A 411 -11.60 9.51 -25.24
C TYR A 411 -13.13 9.68 -25.31
N GLN A 412 -13.63 10.59 -26.16
CA GLN A 412 -15.06 10.82 -26.31
C GLN A 412 -15.79 9.58 -26.85
N ASP A 413 -15.20 8.89 -27.83
CA ASP A 413 -15.76 7.67 -28.41
C ASP A 413 -15.74 6.51 -27.41
N GLU A 414 -14.66 6.32 -26.70
CA GLU A 414 -14.57 5.28 -25.66
C GLU A 414 -15.50 5.57 -24.49
N LEU A 415 -15.59 6.81 -24.05
CA LEU A 415 -16.52 7.24 -23.01
C LEU A 415 -17.97 6.97 -23.44
N LYS A 416 -18.34 7.37 -24.67
CA LYS A 416 -19.68 7.15 -25.22
C LYS A 416 -20.01 5.66 -25.29
N LYS A 417 -19.16 4.84 -25.89
CA LYS A 417 -19.31 3.37 -25.96
C LYS A 417 -19.41 2.74 -24.59
N THR A 418 -18.59 3.22 -23.66
CA THR A 418 -18.57 2.75 -22.28
C THR A 418 -19.87 3.10 -21.56
N LEU A 419 -20.35 4.33 -21.70
CA LEU A 419 -21.60 4.78 -21.09
C LEU A 419 -22.82 4.05 -21.72
N GLU A 420 -22.82 3.84 -23.03
CA GLU A 420 -23.86 3.07 -23.70
C GLU A 420 -23.89 1.60 -23.22
N LYS A 421 -22.73 0.96 -23.12
CA LYS A 421 -22.61 -0.40 -22.58
C LYS A 421 -23.03 -0.46 -21.11
N LYS A 422 -22.66 0.53 -20.32
CA LYS A 422 -22.91 0.63 -18.87
C LYS A 422 -24.35 1.04 -18.53
N ARG A 423 -25.09 1.64 -19.47
CA ARG A 423 -26.55 1.91 -19.30
C ARG A 423 -27.40 0.65 -19.27
N LYS A 424 -26.89 -0.44 -19.83
CA LYS A 424 -27.56 -1.75 -19.72
C LYS A 424 -27.51 -2.19 -18.25
N GLY A 425 -28.67 -2.38 -17.64
CA GLY A 425 -28.76 -2.73 -16.22
C GLY A 425 -28.65 -1.54 -15.24
N TRP A 426 -28.72 -0.28 -15.72
CA TRP A 426 -28.58 0.91 -14.87
C TRP A 426 -29.51 0.94 -13.65
N ASN A 427 -30.77 0.52 -13.83
CA ASN A 427 -31.79 0.48 -12.77
C ASN A 427 -32.03 -0.96 -12.25
N SER A 428 -31.14 -1.89 -12.55
CA SER A 428 -31.30 -3.26 -12.08
C SER A 428 -30.91 -3.41 -10.60
N SER A 429 -31.54 -4.38 -9.95
CA SER A 429 -31.11 -4.96 -8.68
C SER A 429 -30.64 -6.39 -8.97
N PRO A 430 -29.46 -6.79 -8.55
CA PRO A 430 -28.41 -6.04 -7.82
C PRO A 430 -27.84 -4.84 -8.57
N VAL A 431 -27.22 -3.91 -7.80
CA VAL A 431 -26.69 -2.63 -8.30
C VAL A 431 -25.51 -2.84 -9.27
N SER A 432 -25.53 -2.17 -10.41
CA SER A 432 -24.38 -2.19 -11.31
C SER A 432 -23.21 -1.34 -10.79
N LEU A 433 -21.98 -1.81 -10.98
CA LEU A 433 -20.79 -1.02 -10.61
C LEU A 433 -20.75 0.33 -11.34
N ALA A 434 -21.21 0.39 -12.57
CA ALA A 434 -21.30 1.63 -13.33
C ALA A 434 -22.21 2.65 -12.64
N ARG A 435 -23.37 2.21 -12.12
CA ARG A 435 -24.26 3.07 -11.35
C ARG A 435 -23.61 3.54 -10.05
N LEU A 436 -22.98 2.64 -9.29
CA LEU A 436 -22.28 2.96 -8.06
C LEU A 436 -21.24 4.06 -8.26
N TYR A 437 -20.31 3.89 -9.20
CA TYR A 437 -19.26 4.88 -9.47
C TYR A 437 -19.83 6.22 -9.99
N SER A 438 -20.88 6.17 -10.81
CA SER A 438 -21.50 7.38 -11.38
C SER A 438 -22.27 8.21 -10.38
N GLU A 439 -22.93 7.58 -9.40
CA GLU A 439 -23.66 8.28 -8.34
C GLU A 439 -22.70 8.89 -7.30
N LEU A 440 -21.57 8.26 -7.05
CA LEU A 440 -20.61 8.73 -6.08
C LEU A 440 -19.83 9.94 -6.59
N TRP A 441 -19.43 9.94 -7.87
CA TRP A 441 -18.55 10.96 -8.43
C TRP A 441 -19.01 12.41 -8.24
N PRO A 442 -20.26 12.80 -8.57
CA PRO A 442 -20.72 14.18 -8.37
C PRO A 442 -20.65 14.66 -6.92
N MET A 443 -20.63 13.73 -5.96
CA MET A 443 -20.67 14.05 -4.55
C MET A 443 -19.27 14.26 -3.95
N ILE A 444 -18.22 13.71 -4.58
CA ILE A 444 -16.84 13.77 -4.07
C ILE A 444 -15.92 14.64 -4.92
N LYS A 445 -16.26 14.93 -6.19
CA LYS A 445 -15.35 15.58 -7.16
C LYS A 445 -14.79 16.93 -6.70
N ASP A 446 -15.54 17.67 -5.90
CA ASP A 446 -15.18 19.01 -5.41
C ASP A 446 -14.51 18.97 -4.01
N LEU A 447 -14.40 17.78 -3.40
CA LEU A 447 -13.69 17.56 -2.14
C LEU A 447 -12.19 17.28 -2.40
N ASP A 448 -11.37 17.30 -1.35
CA ASP A 448 -10.07 16.62 -1.38
C ASP A 448 -10.30 15.13 -1.06
N TRP A 449 -10.04 14.29 -2.02
CA TRP A 449 -10.32 12.85 -1.95
C TRP A 449 -9.18 12.02 -2.53
N CYS A 450 -9.11 10.79 -2.08
CA CYS A 450 -8.18 9.77 -2.55
C CYS A 450 -8.93 8.46 -2.74
N LEU A 451 -8.80 7.83 -3.92
CA LEU A 451 -9.22 6.46 -4.15
C LEU A 451 -8.07 5.52 -3.76
N SER A 452 -8.17 4.89 -2.60
CA SER A 452 -7.15 3.96 -2.10
C SER A 452 -7.26 2.58 -2.72
N SER A 453 -8.48 2.14 -3.04
CA SER A 453 -8.75 0.91 -3.76
C SER A 453 -10.00 1.05 -4.63
N PRO A 454 -9.92 0.67 -5.93
CA PRO A 454 -11.08 0.66 -6.82
C PRO A 454 -11.79 -0.70 -6.88
N THR A 455 -11.64 -1.55 -5.91
CA THR A 455 -11.88 -2.99 -5.88
C THR A 455 -10.74 -3.83 -6.49
N VAL A 456 -10.55 -5.04 -5.98
CA VAL A 456 -9.60 -5.98 -6.58
C VAL A 456 -10.22 -6.56 -7.86
N PHE A 457 -9.53 -6.46 -8.98
CA PHE A 457 -9.89 -7.07 -10.27
C PHE A 457 -11.25 -6.72 -10.88
N SER A 458 -12.03 -5.79 -10.31
CA SER A 458 -13.39 -5.49 -10.80
C SER A 458 -13.46 -4.58 -12.04
N GLY A 459 -12.34 -4.31 -12.65
CA GLY A 459 -12.27 -3.48 -13.84
C GLY A 459 -12.03 -1.99 -13.55
N ARG A 460 -11.79 -1.24 -14.62
CA ARG A 460 -11.40 0.18 -14.56
C ARG A 460 -12.60 1.12 -14.52
N HIS A 461 -13.59 0.87 -13.62
CA HIS A 461 -14.79 1.68 -13.62
C HIS A 461 -14.52 3.15 -13.27
N HIS A 462 -13.53 3.42 -12.38
CA HIS A 462 -13.11 4.77 -12.05
C HIS A 462 -12.40 5.48 -13.21
N VAL A 463 -11.65 4.73 -14.05
CA VAL A 463 -10.96 5.29 -15.22
C VAL A 463 -11.99 5.76 -16.26
N GLY A 464 -11.91 7.01 -16.64
CA GLY A 464 -12.83 7.65 -17.56
C GLY A 464 -14.15 8.12 -16.94
N MET A 465 -14.53 7.67 -15.73
CA MET A 465 -15.72 8.17 -15.00
C MET A 465 -15.35 9.23 -13.97
N TRP A 466 -14.23 9.09 -13.32
CA TRP A 466 -13.68 10.05 -12.37
C TRP A 466 -12.50 10.80 -12.98
N ASP A 467 -12.18 11.96 -12.46
CA ASP A 467 -11.08 12.78 -12.94
C ASP A 467 -9.88 12.70 -12.00
N HIS A 468 -8.93 11.82 -12.33
CA HIS A 468 -7.69 11.67 -11.59
C HIS A 468 -6.65 12.69 -12.09
N ASN A 469 -6.78 13.94 -11.67
CA ASN A 469 -5.92 15.04 -12.07
C ASN A 469 -5.07 15.65 -10.94
N LYS A 470 -5.26 15.18 -9.71
CA LYS A 470 -4.50 15.63 -8.54
C LYS A 470 -3.54 14.53 -8.07
N PRO A 471 -2.31 14.87 -7.65
CA PRO A 471 -1.43 13.91 -7.00
C PRO A 471 -2.15 13.20 -5.84
N TYR A 472 -1.93 11.89 -5.73
CA TYR A 472 -2.55 11.02 -4.73
C TYR A 472 -4.08 10.83 -4.85
N SER A 473 -4.74 11.33 -5.90
CA SER A 473 -6.17 11.05 -6.12
C SER A 473 -6.46 9.58 -6.41
N TYR A 474 -5.47 8.82 -6.83
CA TYR A 474 -5.52 7.37 -6.97
C TYR A 474 -4.19 6.76 -6.53
N LEU A 475 -4.23 5.79 -5.61
CA LEU A 475 -3.03 5.14 -5.06
C LEU A 475 -2.61 3.88 -5.83
N GLY A 476 -3.38 3.49 -6.81
CA GLY A 476 -3.17 2.23 -7.53
C GLY A 476 -3.61 1.02 -6.73
N MET A 477 -3.64 -0.12 -7.41
CA MET A 477 -3.81 -1.43 -6.77
C MET A 477 -2.43 -1.98 -6.39
N HIS A 478 -2.41 -3.06 -5.60
CA HIS A 478 -1.19 -3.83 -5.40
C HIS A 478 -0.88 -4.70 -6.64
N GLY A 479 0.40 -4.83 -6.98
CA GLY A 479 0.85 -5.55 -8.18
C GLY A 479 0.97 -7.06 -8.03
N ALA A 480 0.87 -7.58 -6.81
CA ALA A 480 1.14 -9.00 -6.51
C ALA A 480 -0.04 -9.93 -6.78
N GLY A 481 -1.25 -9.41 -6.88
CA GLY A 481 -2.46 -10.19 -7.20
C GLY A 481 -3.07 -10.97 -6.02
N GLY A 482 -2.55 -10.83 -4.80
CA GLY A 482 -3.17 -11.39 -3.59
C GLY A 482 -4.35 -10.54 -3.12
N ILE A 483 -5.27 -11.10 -2.37
CA ILE A 483 -6.40 -10.40 -1.75
C ILE A 483 -6.17 -10.20 -0.26
N GLY A 484 -6.90 -9.27 0.38
CA GLY A 484 -6.72 -8.83 1.76
C GLY A 484 -6.24 -7.37 1.90
N TYR A 485 -5.72 -6.79 0.84
CA TYR A 485 -5.04 -5.49 0.80
C TYR A 485 -5.94 -4.28 1.09
N CYS A 486 -7.16 -4.27 0.54
CA CYS A 486 -7.90 -3.01 0.32
C CYS A 486 -8.19 -2.23 1.60
N ILE A 487 -8.73 -2.88 2.64
CA ILE A 487 -9.10 -2.18 3.88
C ILE A 487 -7.89 -1.76 4.71
N GLY A 488 -6.84 -2.59 4.78
CA GLY A 488 -5.59 -2.26 5.46
C GLY A 488 -4.90 -1.05 4.81
N ALA A 489 -4.73 -1.07 3.50
CA ALA A 489 -4.16 0.05 2.75
C ALA A 489 -5.00 1.33 2.86
N SER A 490 -6.33 1.20 2.91
CA SER A 490 -7.22 2.34 3.10
C SER A 490 -7.08 2.96 4.50
N ALA A 491 -6.87 2.14 5.52
CA ALA A 491 -6.56 2.63 6.87
C ALA A 491 -5.23 3.42 6.89
N GLY A 492 -4.20 2.91 6.21
CA GLY A 492 -2.93 3.64 6.06
C GLY A 492 -3.05 4.95 5.30
N ALA A 493 -3.80 4.96 4.21
CA ALA A 493 -4.14 6.18 3.49
C ALA A 493 -4.94 7.15 4.37
N GLY A 494 -5.82 6.63 5.24
CA GLY A 494 -6.57 7.39 6.23
C GLY A 494 -5.67 8.10 7.25
N LEU A 495 -4.61 7.44 7.75
CA LEU A 495 -3.60 8.06 8.60
C LEU A 495 -2.91 9.24 7.90
N ALA A 496 -2.51 9.06 6.65
CA ALA A 496 -1.92 10.13 5.85
C ALA A 496 -2.91 11.28 5.55
N ALA A 497 -4.20 10.96 5.40
CA ALA A 497 -5.28 11.90 5.11
C ALA A 497 -5.68 12.75 6.32
N LYS A 498 -5.60 12.19 7.54
CA LYS A 498 -6.07 12.81 8.79
C LYS A 498 -5.53 14.22 9.02
N LYS A 499 -4.31 14.50 8.56
CA LYS A 499 -3.67 15.83 8.68
C LYS A 499 -3.99 16.78 7.51
N ARG A 500 -4.74 16.35 6.50
CA ARG A 500 -4.94 17.08 5.24
C ARG A 500 -6.40 17.38 4.90
N GLU A 501 -7.33 17.09 5.82
CA GLU A 501 -8.79 17.20 5.57
C GLU A 501 -9.24 16.42 4.32
N ARG A 502 -8.49 15.37 3.95
CA ARG A 502 -8.77 14.51 2.81
C ARG A 502 -9.63 13.34 3.22
N ILE A 503 -10.60 12.97 2.40
CA ILE A 503 -11.35 11.72 2.57
C ILE A 503 -10.74 10.60 1.74
N VAL A 504 -10.76 9.39 2.30
CA VAL A 504 -10.29 8.19 1.60
C VAL A 504 -11.49 7.37 1.16
N ILE A 505 -11.54 7.04 -0.13
CA ILE A 505 -12.58 6.19 -0.71
C ILE A 505 -11.98 4.79 -0.92
N ASN A 506 -12.62 3.79 -0.35
CA ASN A 506 -12.33 2.38 -0.54
C ASN A 506 -13.53 1.69 -1.17
N ILE A 507 -13.38 1.17 -2.38
CA ILE A 507 -14.38 0.29 -2.98
C ILE A 507 -13.92 -1.14 -2.72
N GLN A 508 -14.57 -1.81 -1.78
CA GLN A 508 -14.11 -3.04 -1.13
C GLN A 508 -14.83 -4.27 -1.68
N CYS A 509 -14.09 -5.26 -2.17
CA CYS A 509 -14.69 -6.57 -2.49
C CYS A 509 -15.03 -7.35 -1.21
N ASP A 510 -16.13 -8.11 -1.27
CA ASP A 510 -16.61 -8.96 -0.19
C ASP A 510 -15.60 -10.06 0.18
N GLY A 511 -15.10 -10.80 -0.78
CA GLY A 511 -14.09 -11.83 -0.55
C GLY A 511 -12.76 -11.28 0.00
N ASP A 512 -12.35 -10.11 -0.45
CA ASP A 512 -11.11 -9.44 -0.02
C ASP A 512 -11.19 -8.98 1.45
N LEU A 513 -12.33 -8.42 1.88
CA LEU A 513 -12.50 -7.96 3.26
C LEU A 513 -12.35 -9.10 4.28
N ASN A 514 -12.75 -10.31 3.92
CA ASN A 514 -12.70 -11.46 4.85
C ASN A 514 -11.28 -11.90 5.24
N TYR A 515 -10.24 -11.42 4.56
CA TYR A 515 -8.85 -11.70 4.90
C TYR A 515 -8.37 -10.87 6.11
N THR A 516 -8.69 -9.58 6.12
CA THR A 516 -8.18 -8.64 7.13
C THR A 516 -9.29 -7.74 7.72
N PRO A 517 -10.44 -8.29 8.14
CA PRO A 517 -11.57 -7.50 8.61
C PRO A 517 -11.26 -6.70 9.88
N GLY A 518 -10.25 -7.11 10.66
CA GLY A 518 -9.77 -6.38 11.82
C GLY A 518 -9.31 -4.94 11.53
N SER A 519 -8.98 -4.62 10.27
CA SER A 519 -8.66 -3.25 9.86
C SER A 519 -9.85 -2.29 9.98
N LEU A 520 -11.08 -2.79 10.01
CA LEU A 520 -12.27 -1.99 10.31
C LEU A 520 -12.20 -1.42 11.74
N TRP A 521 -11.80 -2.27 12.71
CA TRP A 521 -11.59 -1.83 14.09
C TRP A 521 -10.49 -0.77 14.19
N THR A 522 -9.35 -1.00 13.52
CA THR A 522 -8.24 -0.04 13.51
C THR A 522 -8.69 1.31 12.94
N ALA A 523 -9.46 1.30 11.84
CA ALA A 523 -10.01 2.52 11.26
C ALA A 523 -10.96 3.25 12.22
N ALA A 524 -11.84 2.52 12.92
CA ALA A 524 -12.77 3.07 13.90
C ALA A 524 -12.03 3.62 15.12
N HIS A 525 -11.10 2.85 15.69
CA HIS A 525 -10.33 3.22 16.88
C HIS A 525 -9.52 4.51 16.68
N HIS A 526 -8.86 4.63 15.53
CA HIS A 526 -8.05 5.80 15.19
C HIS A 526 -8.83 6.92 14.48
N LYS A 527 -10.15 6.78 14.33
CA LYS A 527 -11.03 7.76 13.67
C LYS A 527 -10.49 8.19 12.31
N LEU A 528 -10.24 7.21 11.46
CA LEU A 528 -9.64 7.46 10.14
C LEU A 528 -10.72 7.88 9.13
N PRO A 529 -10.49 8.91 8.30
CA PRO A 529 -11.49 9.44 7.38
C PRO A 529 -11.66 8.53 6.14
N VAL A 530 -12.13 7.30 6.36
CA VAL A 530 -12.28 6.26 5.33
C VAL A 530 -13.75 5.95 5.09
N LEU A 531 -14.22 6.16 3.86
CA LEU A 531 -15.50 5.69 3.36
C LEU A 531 -15.30 4.37 2.63
N THR A 532 -15.72 3.28 3.24
CA THR A 532 -15.71 1.94 2.64
C THR A 532 -17.06 1.65 2.00
N ILE A 533 -17.07 1.38 0.70
CA ILE A 533 -18.25 0.99 -0.06
C ILE A 533 -18.03 -0.44 -0.53
N MET A 534 -18.84 -1.37 -0.04
CA MET A 534 -18.74 -2.76 -0.43
C MET A 534 -19.22 -2.97 -1.87
N HIS A 535 -18.40 -3.64 -2.65
CA HIS A 535 -18.80 -4.34 -3.87
C HIS A 535 -19.11 -5.78 -3.47
N ASN A 536 -20.30 -5.97 -2.91
CA ASN A 536 -20.75 -7.25 -2.39
C ASN A 536 -21.51 -8.03 -3.48
N ASN A 537 -20.76 -8.83 -4.22
CA ASN A 537 -21.33 -9.73 -5.24
C ASN A 537 -21.54 -11.16 -4.74
N ARG A 538 -21.36 -11.39 -3.43
CA ARG A 538 -21.58 -12.65 -2.71
C ARG A 538 -20.72 -13.80 -3.23
N GLY A 539 -19.46 -13.51 -3.62
CA GLY A 539 -18.55 -14.56 -4.07
C GLY A 539 -17.24 -14.11 -4.70
N TYR A 540 -16.43 -15.11 -4.99
CA TYR A 540 -15.13 -14.96 -5.67
C TYR A 540 -15.32 -15.02 -7.19
N HIS A 541 -15.83 -13.94 -7.79
CA HIS A 541 -16.24 -13.93 -9.20
C HIS A 541 -15.09 -14.07 -10.20
N GLN A 542 -13.87 -13.69 -9.82
CA GLN A 542 -12.69 -13.91 -10.66
C GLN A 542 -12.47 -15.42 -10.89
N GLU A 543 -12.62 -16.22 -9.84
CA GLU A 543 -12.48 -17.68 -9.87
C GLU A 543 -13.63 -18.32 -10.66
N VAL A 544 -14.85 -17.81 -10.52
CA VAL A 544 -15.97 -18.23 -11.36
C VAL A 544 -15.64 -18.06 -12.85
N MET A 545 -15.03 -16.92 -13.23
CA MET A 545 -14.65 -16.67 -14.63
C MET A 545 -13.58 -17.65 -15.13
N TYR A 546 -12.59 -17.97 -14.30
CA TYR A 546 -11.57 -18.97 -14.66
C TYR A 546 -12.17 -20.37 -14.80
N LEU A 547 -13.10 -20.75 -13.93
CA LEU A 547 -13.83 -22.02 -14.04
C LEU A 547 -14.67 -22.08 -15.32
N HIS A 548 -15.37 -20.99 -15.67
CA HIS A 548 -16.10 -20.87 -16.94
C HIS A 548 -15.16 -21.07 -18.13
N TYR A 549 -14.02 -20.38 -18.13
CA TYR A 549 -13.02 -20.54 -19.19
C TYR A 549 -12.53 -21.98 -19.31
N MET A 550 -12.16 -22.61 -18.19
CA MET A 550 -11.68 -23.99 -18.20
C MET A 550 -12.76 -25.01 -18.57
N ALA A 551 -14.00 -24.78 -18.18
CA ALA A 551 -15.13 -25.61 -18.61
C ALA A 551 -15.30 -25.53 -20.13
N GLY A 552 -15.23 -24.32 -20.70
CA GLY A 552 -15.26 -24.10 -22.14
C GLY A 552 -14.15 -24.83 -22.89
N VAL A 553 -12.90 -24.71 -22.41
CA VAL A 553 -11.72 -25.41 -22.97
C VAL A 553 -11.91 -26.93 -22.95
N ARG A 554 -12.59 -27.46 -21.92
CA ARG A 554 -12.83 -28.90 -21.74
C ARG A 554 -14.17 -29.38 -22.31
N GLY A 555 -14.96 -28.52 -22.95
CA GLY A 555 -16.29 -28.86 -23.47
C GLY A 555 -17.28 -29.29 -22.40
N ARG A 556 -17.18 -28.74 -21.19
CA ARG A 556 -18.06 -29.06 -20.04
C ARG A 556 -19.07 -27.96 -19.79
N GLY A 557 -20.18 -28.29 -19.10
CA GLY A 557 -21.19 -27.31 -18.66
C GLY A 557 -20.66 -26.38 -17.57
N THR A 558 -21.31 -25.22 -17.44
CA THR A 558 -20.95 -24.17 -16.47
C THR A 558 -21.91 -24.06 -15.29
N ASP A 559 -22.86 -24.96 -15.20
CA ASP A 559 -23.92 -25.00 -14.19
C ASP A 559 -23.45 -25.21 -12.74
N ARG A 560 -22.20 -25.68 -12.56
CA ARG A 560 -21.58 -25.97 -11.25
C ARG A 560 -20.47 -25.01 -10.85
N MET A 561 -20.27 -23.91 -11.58
CA MET A 561 -19.16 -22.97 -11.32
C MET A 561 -19.31 -22.17 -10.01
N HIS A 562 -20.48 -22.20 -9.40
CA HIS A 562 -20.78 -21.60 -8.11
C HIS A 562 -20.24 -22.42 -6.91
N ILE A 563 -19.93 -23.71 -7.11
CA ILE A 563 -19.46 -24.58 -6.03
C ILE A 563 -18.04 -24.18 -5.62
N GLY A 564 -17.88 -23.82 -4.34
CA GLY A 564 -16.60 -23.38 -3.76
C GLY A 564 -16.19 -21.95 -4.09
N THR A 565 -17.03 -21.17 -4.79
CA THR A 565 -16.75 -19.80 -5.20
C THR A 565 -17.76 -18.78 -4.70
N THR A 566 -18.85 -19.20 -4.07
CA THR A 566 -19.91 -18.31 -3.58
C THR A 566 -19.87 -18.18 -2.06
N LEU A 567 -20.16 -16.98 -1.56
CA LEU A 567 -20.31 -16.63 -0.15
C LEU A 567 -21.81 -16.52 0.18
N ARG A 568 -22.48 -17.67 0.18
CA ARG A 568 -23.94 -17.81 0.39
C ARG A 568 -24.22 -18.91 1.40
N ASP A 569 -25.39 -18.83 2.02
CA ASP A 569 -25.92 -19.84 2.91
C ASP A 569 -24.97 -20.21 4.09
N PRO A 570 -24.67 -19.27 5.02
CA PRO A 570 -25.33 -17.96 5.15
C PRO A 570 -24.66 -16.82 4.34
N PHE A 571 -25.41 -15.76 4.06
CA PHE A 571 -24.84 -14.50 3.61
C PHE A 571 -24.10 -13.78 4.73
N ILE A 572 -23.00 -13.12 4.40
CA ILE A 572 -22.29 -12.26 5.33
C ILE A 572 -22.95 -10.87 5.29
N ASP A 573 -23.33 -10.36 6.44
CA ASP A 573 -23.84 -9.00 6.63
C ASP A 573 -22.66 -8.09 7.00
N TYR A 574 -22.11 -7.40 6.01
CA TYR A 574 -20.92 -6.58 6.20
C TYR A 574 -21.20 -5.29 6.98
N ALA A 575 -22.45 -4.80 6.95
CA ALA A 575 -22.83 -3.68 7.79
C ALA A 575 -22.76 -4.07 9.27
N LYS A 576 -23.36 -5.20 9.66
CA LYS A 576 -23.23 -5.71 11.04
C LYS A 576 -21.81 -6.07 11.43
N LEU A 577 -21.02 -6.59 10.48
CA LEU A 577 -19.61 -6.86 10.72
C LEU A 577 -18.86 -5.57 11.06
N ALA A 578 -19.10 -4.49 10.34
CA ALA A 578 -18.50 -3.19 10.61
C ALA A 578 -18.96 -2.61 11.96
N GLU A 579 -20.24 -2.72 12.30
CA GLU A 579 -20.77 -2.33 13.61
C GLU A 579 -20.11 -3.11 14.75
N ALA A 580 -19.88 -4.41 14.57
CA ALA A 580 -19.18 -5.24 15.55
C ALA A 580 -17.73 -4.80 15.80
N TYR A 581 -17.10 -4.16 14.82
CA TYR A 581 -15.79 -3.52 14.94
C TYR A 581 -15.84 -2.04 15.34
N GLY A 582 -17.02 -1.52 15.70
CA GLY A 582 -17.21 -0.15 16.17
C GLY A 582 -17.26 0.92 15.06
N MET A 583 -17.40 0.52 13.79
CA MET A 583 -17.53 1.42 12.67
C MET A 583 -19.01 1.68 12.35
N ASN A 584 -19.37 2.94 12.12
CA ASN A 584 -20.70 3.28 11.61
C ASN A 584 -20.93 2.64 10.24
N SER A 585 -22.12 2.11 10.01
CA SER A 585 -22.43 1.42 8.77
C SER A 585 -23.91 1.46 8.37
N GLU A 586 -24.18 1.08 7.15
CA GLU A 586 -25.54 0.81 6.64
C GLU A 586 -25.52 -0.22 5.50
N GLY A 587 -26.63 -0.89 5.33
CA GLY A 587 -26.86 -1.86 4.27
C GLY A 587 -27.59 -3.11 4.78
N PRO A 588 -27.78 -4.14 3.94
CA PRO A 588 -27.41 -4.16 2.53
C PRO A 588 -28.32 -3.29 1.64
N ILE A 589 -27.71 -2.55 0.69
CA ILE A 589 -28.41 -1.75 -0.30
C ILE A 589 -28.52 -2.56 -1.60
N GLU A 590 -29.74 -2.84 -2.02
CA GLU A 590 -30.03 -3.60 -3.25
C GLU A 590 -30.70 -2.72 -4.33
N ASN A 591 -31.40 -1.66 -3.92
CA ASN A 591 -32.03 -0.71 -4.82
C ASN A 591 -31.08 0.43 -5.19
N PRO A 592 -30.75 0.63 -6.48
CA PRO A 592 -29.83 1.68 -6.91
C PRO A 592 -30.30 3.11 -6.57
N ASP A 593 -31.59 3.33 -6.36
CA ASP A 593 -32.13 4.66 -6.02
C ASP A 593 -31.81 5.08 -4.58
N ASP A 594 -31.44 4.14 -3.70
CA ASP A 594 -31.06 4.40 -2.31
C ASP A 594 -29.58 4.81 -2.18
N LEU A 595 -28.74 4.59 -3.22
CA LEU A 595 -27.31 4.85 -3.20
C LEU A 595 -26.98 6.30 -2.83
N LYS A 596 -27.64 7.28 -3.44
CA LYS A 596 -27.35 8.69 -3.24
C LYS A 596 -27.54 9.12 -1.79
N ALA A 597 -28.60 8.64 -1.15
CA ALA A 597 -28.89 8.94 0.25
C ALA A 597 -27.85 8.32 1.19
N ALA A 598 -27.46 7.06 0.91
CA ALA A 598 -26.44 6.35 1.66
C ALA A 598 -25.06 7.03 1.51
N PHE A 599 -24.66 7.36 0.30
CA PHE A 599 -23.39 8.10 0.06
C PHE A 599 -23.38 9.45 0.79
N SER A 600 -24.50 10.18 0.82
CA SER A 600 -24.59 11.44 1.55
C SER A 600 -24.33 11.26 3.06
N ARG A 601 -24.88 10.20 3.66
CA ARG A 601 -24.65 9.89 5.08
C ARG A 601 -23.20 9.49 5.34
N GLY A 602 -22.65 8.57 4.52
CA GLY A 602 -21.27 8.11 4.66
C GLY A 602 -20.25 9.22 4.46
N ILE A 603 -20.42 10.07 3.43
CA ILE A 603 -19.53 11.22 3.18
C ILE A 603 -19.56 12.20 4.35
N ARG A 604 -20.75 12.49 4.91
CA ARG A 604 -20.88 13.36 6.08
C ARG A 604 -20.14 12.80 7.28
N SER A 605 -20.35 11.50 7.60
CA SER A 605 -19.66 10.82 8.69
C SER A 605 -18.15 10.95 8.56
N VAL A 606 -17.61 10.72 7.36
CA VAL A 606 -16.16 10.76 7.12
C VAL A 606 -15.62 12.20 7.19
N LEU A 607 -16.39 13.19 6.75
CA LEU A 607 -16.03 14.61 6.90
C LEU A 607 -16.05 15.05 8.38
N ASP A 608 -16.88 14.42 9.19
CA ASP A 608 -16.92 14.62 10.65
C ASP A 608 -15.80 13.83 11.39
N GLY A 609 -14.94 13.13 10.64
CA GLY A 609 -13.80 12.38 11.18
C GLY A 609 -14.10 10.94 11.60
N GLU A 610 -15.30 10.42 11.31
CA GLU A 610 -15.71 9.06 11.69
C GLU A 610 -15.76 8.16 10.43
N PRO A 611 -15.07 6.99 10.41
CA PRO A 611 -15.13 6.08 9.29
C PRO A 611 -16.54 5.51 9.10
N TYR A 612 -16.84 5.12 7.87
CA TYR A 612 -18.17 4.62 7.52
C TYR A 612 -18.12 3.50 6.50
N LEU A 613 -18.97 2.47 6.67
CA LEU A 613 -19.12 1.39 5.71
C LEU A 613 -20.54 1.36 5.14
N ILE A 614 -20.64 1.23 3.81
CA ILE A 614 -21.90 1.04 3.09
C ILE A 614 -21.86 -0.32 2.39
N ASP A 615 -22.70 -1.27 2.81
CA ASP A 615 -22.81 -2.57 2.14
C ASP A 615 -23.76 -2.46 0.94
N VAL A 616 -23.22 -2.59 -0.27
CA VAL A 616 -23.98 -2.52 -1.53
C VAL A 616 -23.94 -3.88 -2.21
N ILE A 617 -25.11 -4.48 -2.42
CA ILE A 617 -25.24 -5.71 -3.19
C ILE A 617 -25.14 -5.36 -4.68
N THR A 618 -24.12 -5.89 -5.31
CA THR A 618 -23.78 -5.55 -6.69
C THR A 618 -23.95 -6.73 -7.64
N GLU A 619 -24.09 -6.41 -8.91
CA GLU A 619 -24.04 -7.42 -9.96
C GLU A 619 -22.71 -8.19 -9.92
N PRO A 620 -22.70 -9.46 -10.33
CA PRO A 620 -21.48 -10.18 -10.64
C PRO A 620 -20.68 -9.42 -11.70
N ARG A 621 -19.36 -9.55 -11.64
CA ARG A 621 -18.44 -8.94 -12.59
C ARG A 621 -18.73 -9.34 -14.03
#